data_550325cc57d6474ade6a38e48b2c82c8
#
_entry.id   550325cc57d6474ade6a38e48b2c82c8
#
_cell.length_a   1.000
_cell.length_b   1.000
_cell.length_c   1.000
_cell.angle_alpha   90.00
_cell.angle_beta   90.00
_cell.angle_gamma   90.00
#
_symmetry.space_group_name_H-M   'P 1'
#
loop_
_entity.id
_entity.type
_entity.pdbx_description
1 polymer ?
#
loop_
_entity_poly.entity_id
_entity_poly.type
_entity_poly.pdbx_seq_one_letter_code
_entity_poly.pdbx_strand_id
1 'polypeptide(L)'
;MFIGRERELTALQNQYNSSKFEFTVIYGRRRVGKTAIINEFVKDKDVIYFTGVESNEKQNLENFSQSIMSYKSDLPQGSEFTSFQDALEFVFKLAQEKRIVLVIDEYPYVAKASKSLASTLQLMIDKHKDASKLFLILCGSSMSYMEDHVLAYKAPLYGRRTAQLKVQPFEFMEACKHFPKFAAEDRAIAYG
;
A
#
# COMPACT_ATOMS: atom_id res chain seq x y z
N MET A 1 -18.66 8.22 8.65
CA MET A 1 -17.87 7.71 9.79
C MET A 1 -17.32 6.36 9.41
N PHE A 2 -15.99 6.16 9.49
CA PHE A 2 -15.35 4.86 9.22
C PHE A 2 -15.65 3.94 10.41
N ILE A 3 -16.12 2.71 10.14
CA ILE A 3 -16.60 1.81 11.19
C ILE A 3 -15.77 0.53 11.15
N GLY A 4 -15.29 0.10 12.31
CA GLY A 4 -14.44 -1.08 12.47
C GLY A 4 -13.00 -0.84 12.02
N ARG A 5 -12.18 -1.87 12.02
CA ARG A 5 -10.77 -1.84 11.60
C ARG A 5 -9.85 -1.02 12.51
N GLU A 6 -10.26 -0.79 13.74
CA GLU A 6 -9.46 -0.05 14.73
C GLU A 6 -8.09 -0.71 14.95
N ARG A 7 -8.02 -2.06 14.88
CA ARG A 7 -6.77 -2.81 15.03
C ARG A 7 -5.80 -2.55 13.88
N GLU A 8 -6.32 -2.59 12.65
CA GLU A 8 -5.53 -2.35 11.43
C GLU A 8 -5.06 -0.89 11.38
N LEU A 9 -5.95 0.06 11.67
CA LEU A 9 -5.61 1.49 11.73
C LEU A 9 -4.58 1.79 12.82
N THR A 10 -4.74 1.21 14.01
CA THR A 10 -3.77 1.36 15.11
C THR A 10 -2.41 0.79 14.72
N ALA A 11 -2.37 -0.39 14.07
CA ALA A 11 -1.13 -0.99 13.62
C ALA A 11 -0.40 -0.10 12.60
N LEU A 12 -1.12 0.46 11.61
CA LEU A 12 -0.56 1.40 10.64
C LEU A 12 -0.09 2.70 11.30
N GLN A 13 -0.84 3.23 12.26
CA GLN A 13 -0.47 4.44 12.97
C GLN A 13 0.79 4.24 13.82
N ASN A 14 0.95 3.09 14.46
CA ASN A 14 2.16 2.76 15.22
C ASN A 14 3.40 2.70 14.31
N GLN A 15 3.28 2.09 13.12
CA GLN A 15 4.35 2.08 12.12
C GLN A 15 4.66 3.51 11.63
N TYR A 16 3.63 4.31 11.37
CA TYR A 16 3.83 5.70 10.94
C TYR A 16 4.60 6.53 11.97
N ASN A 17 4.30 6.35 13.25
CA ASN A 17 4.89 7.10 14.36
C ASN A 17 6.35 6.74 14.66
N SER A 18 6.87 5.63 14.11
CA SER A 18 8.26 5.21 14.32
C SER A 18 9.29 6.20 13.78
N SER A 19 8.89 7.05 12.82
CA SER A 19 9.73 8.02 12.10
C SER A 19 10.96 7.42 11.39
N LYS A 20 11.01 6.09 11.28
CA LYS A 20 12.02 5.31 10.54
C LYS A 20 11.42 4.79 9.26
N PHE A 21 12.26 4.20 8.39
CA PHE A 21 11.76 3.42 7.28
C PHE A 21 10.87 2.30 7.81
N GLU A 22 9.67 2.20 7.23
CA GLU A 22 8.72 1.14 7.52
C GLU A 22 8.19 0.55 6.20
N PHE A 23 7.98 -0.74 6.21
CA PHE A 23 7.42 -1.45 5.06
C PHE A 23 6.33 -2.42 5.51
N THR A 24 5.09 -2.07 5.20
CA THR A 24 3.92 -2.89 5.53
C THR A 24 3.31 -3.52 4.27
N VAL A 25 3.01 -4.80 4.36
CA VAL A 25 2.26 -5.54 3.33
C VAL A 25 0.83 -5.72 3.79
N ILE A 26 -0.14 -5.22 3.00
CA ILE A 26 -1.57 -5.37 3.26
C ILE A 26 -2.16 -6.31 2.19
N TYR A 27 -2.77 -7.40 2.61
CA TYR A 27 -3.34 -8.36 1.67
C TYR A 27 -4.61 -9.01 2.22
N GLY A 28 -5.40 -9.59 1.32
CA GLY A 28 -6.67 -10.21 1.64
C GLY A 28 -7.57 -10.29 0.40
N ARG A 29 -8.67 -11.00 0.47
CA ARG A 29 -9.60 -11.16 -0.64
C ARG A 29 -10.07 -9.81 -1.20
N ARG A 30 -10.60 -9.82 -2.43
CA ARG A 30 -11.28 -8.65 -2.99
C ARG A 30 -12.45 -8.26 -2.09
N ARG A 31 -12.77 -6.96 -2.03
CA ARG A 31 -13.92 -6.37 -1.32
C ARG A 31 -13.92 -6.51 0.21
N VAL A 32 -12.81 -6.89 0.84
CA VAL A 32 -12.70 -6.93 2.31
C VAL A 32 -12.35 -5.58 2.96
N GLY A 33 -12.23 -4.51 2.17
CA GLY A 33 -12.01 -3.15 2.69
C GLY A 33 -10.55 -2.70 2.80
N LYS A 34 -9.58 -3.36 2.14
CA LYS A 34 -8.15 -2.97 2.17
C LYS A 34 -7.93 -1.51 1.77
N THR A 35 -8.40 -1.13 0.58
CA THR A 35 -8.30 0.24 0.06
C THR A 35 -9.00 1.26 0.96
N ALA A 36 -10.13 0.89 1.57
CA ALA A 36 -10.83 1.75 2.52
C ALA A 36 -10.02 1.99 3.81
N ILE A 37 -9.34 0.97 4.34
CA ILE A 37 -8.42 1.10 5.48
C ILE A 37 -7.27 2.03 5.13
N ILE A 38 -6.64 1.84 3.96
CA ILE A 38 -5.51 2.67 3.52
C ILE A 38 -5.96 4.12 3.36
N ASN A 39 -7.08 4.37 2.66
CA ASN A 39 -7.61 5.71 2.44
C ASN A 39 -7.95 6.42 3.76
N GLU A 40 -8.54 5.71 4.73
CA GLU A 40 -8.81 6.28 6.06
C GLU A 40 -7.51 6.63 6.78
N PHE A 41 -6.51 5.76 6.69
CA PHE A 41 -5.21 5.96 7.33
C PHE A 41 -4.44 7.17 6.77
N VAL A 42 -4.49 7.39 5.44
CA VAL A 42 -3.65 8.42 4.79
C VAL A 42 -4.30 9.80 4.68
N LYS A 43 -5.54 9.99 5.13
CA LYS A 43 -6.33 11.23 4.97
C LYS A 43 -5.61 12.52 5.39
N ASP A 44 -4.80 12.44 6.43
CA ASP A 44 -4.11 13.54 7.07
C ASP A 44 -2.58 13.48 6.91
N LYS A 45 -2.10 12.71 5.94
CA LYS A 45 -0.68 12.42 5.78
C LYS A 45 -0.15 12.83 4.41
N ASP A 46 1.14 13.11 4.37
CA ASP A 46 1.89 13.26 3.11
C ASP A 46 1.94 11.91 2.40
N VAL A 47 1.18 11.76 1.31
CA VAL A 47 1.01 10.49 0.62
C VAL A 47 1.25 10.60 -0.89
N ILE A 48 2.00 9.65 -1.43
CA ILE A 48 2.05 9.33 -2.85
C ILE A 48 1.25 8.04 -3.02
N TYR A 49 0.08 8.14 -3.66
CA TYR A 49 -0.83 7.00 -3.85
C TYR A 49 -0.85 6.58 -5.31
N PHE A 50 -0.35 5.39 -5.58
CA PHE A 50 -0.33 4.77 -6.89
C PHE A 50 -1.14 3.48 -6.89
N THR A 51 -2.06 3.35 -7.84
CA THR A 51 -2.84 2.12 -8.06
C THR A 51 -2.36 1.43 -9.32
N GLY A 52 -1.87 0.22 -9.17
CA GLY A 52 -1.49 -0.63 -10.29
C GLY A 52 -2.68 -1.05 -11.13
N VAL A 53 -2.51 -1.05 -12.44
CA VAL A 53 -3.52 -1.48 -13.41
C VAL A 53 -3.05 -2.72 -14.17
N GLU A 54 -4.00 -3.54 -14.62
CA GLU A 54 -3.73 -4.68 -15.50
C GLU A 54 -3.37 -4.18 -16.90
N SER A 55 -2.11 -3.80 -17.07
CA SER A 55 -1.55 -3.22 -18.28
C SER A 55 -0.07 -3.53 -18.38
N ASN A 56 0.64 -2.96 -19.35
CA ASN A 56 2.09 -3.11 -19.53
C ASN A 56 2.88 -2.26 -18.52
N GLU A 57 4.20 -2.48 -18.50
CA GLU A 57 5.14 -1.78 -17.61
C GLU A 57 5.12 -0.27 -17.86
N LYS A 58 5.12 0.16 -19.13
CA LYS A 58 5.14 1.57 -19.50
C LYS A 58 3.95 2.32 -18.91
N GLN A 59 2.73 1.82 -19.10
CA GLN A 59 1.51 2.46 -18.57
C GLN A 59 1.53 2.56 -17.04
N ASN A 60 2.00 1.51 -16.37
CA ASN A 60 2.10 1.54 -14.91
C ASN A 60 3.17 2.53 -14.44
N LEU A 61 4.28 2.67 -15.17
CA LEU A 61 5.32 3.66 -14.87
C LEU A 61 4.82 5.10 -15.09
N GLU A 62 4.08 5.35 -16.18
CA GLU A 62 3.43 6.64 -16.45
C GLU A 62 2.48 7.01 -15.30
N ASN A 63 1.60 6.10 -14.87
CA ASN A 63 0.66 6.32 -13.76
C ASN A 63 1.41 6.59 -12.44
N PHE A 64 2.50 5.87 -12.19
CA PHE A 64 3.32 6.10 -10.99
C PHE A 64 4.01 7.46 -11.06
N SER A 65 4.57 7.82 -12.21
CA SER A 65 5.16 9.15 -12.45
C SER A 65 4.15 10.27 -12.17
N GLN A 66 2.93 10.14 -12.69
CA GLN A 66 1.84 11.10 -12.45
C GLN A 66 1.48 11.22 -10.98
N SER A 67 1.47 10.09 -10.23
CA SER A 67 1.21 10.12 -8.78
C SER A 67 2.29 10.90 -8.01
N ILE A 68 3.55 10.76 -8.41
CA ILE A 68 4.67 11.52 -7.83
C ILE A 68 4.57 13.01 -8.17
N MET A 69 4.27 13.33 -9.45
CA MET A 69 4.11 14.72 -9.91
C MET A 69 2.94 15.41 -9.23
N SER A 70 1.83 14.72 -9.02
CA SER A 70 0.67 15.26 -8.31
C SER A 70 0.97 15.59 -6.84
N TYR A 71 1.88 14.83 -6.23
CA TYR A 71 2.36 15.12 -4.88
C TYR A 71 3.32 16.31 -4.83
N LYS A 72 4.17 16.49 -5.85
CA LYS A 72 5.15 17.57 -5.92
C LYS A 72 4.86 18.49 -7.12
N SER A 73 4.02 19.50 -6.87
CA SER A 73 3.55 20.44 -7.90
C SER A 73 4.65 21.30 -8.56
N ASP A 74 5.85 21.33 -7.99
CA ASP A 74 6.99 22.14 -8.50
C ASP A 74 7.73 21.47 -9.68
N LEU A 75 7.36 20.24 -10.03
CA LEU A 75 7.96 19.55 -11.16
C LEU A 75 7.25 19.97 -12.47
N PRO A 76 7.98 20.09 -13.60
CA PRO A 76 7.36 20.43 -14.88
C PRO A 76 6.26 19.45 -15.26
N GLN A 77 5.10 19.98 -15.67
CA GLN A 77 4.00 19.16 -16.16
C GLN A 77 4.46 18.29 -17.33
N GLY A 78 4.12 16.99 -17.30
CA GLY A 78 4.50 16.03 -18.34
C GLY A 78 5.88 15.40 -18.15
N SER A 79 6.59 15.67 -17.05
CA SER A 79 7.80 14.93 -16.71
C SER A 79 7.43 13.49 -16.38
N GLU A 80 8.11 12.53 -16.97
CA GLU A 80 7.96 11.11 -16.71
C GLU A 80 9.31 10.53 -16.28
N PHE A 81 9.27 9.60 -15.35
CA PHE A 81 10.46 8.81 -15.02
C PHE A 81 10.70 7.77 -16.11
N THR A 82 11.98 7.51 -16.39
CA THR A 82 12.37 6.55 -17.43
C THR A 82 12.35 5.11 -16.95
N SER A 83 12.34 4.91 -15.63
CA SER A 83 12.28 3.59 -14.99
C SER A 83 11.63 3.64 -13.61
N PHE A 84 11.13 2.50 -13.14
CA PHE A 84 10.70 2.36 -11.74
C PHE A 84 11.84 2.61 -10.76
N GLN A 85 13.08 2.32 -11.15
CA GLN A 85 14.25 2.59 -10.32
C GLN A 85 14.41 4.08 -10.06
N ASP A 86 14.37 4.90 -11.11
CA ASP A 86 14.52 6.36 -10.99
C ASP A 86 13.37 6.98 -10.19
N ALA A 87 12.15 6.52 -10.44
CA ALA A 87 10.95 6.96 -9.71
C ALA A 87 11.05 6.63 -8.22
N LEU A 88 11.44 5.40 -7.87
CA LEU A 88 11.62 4.98 -6.49
C LEU A 88 12.79 5.70 -5.81
N GLU A 89 13.94 5.84 -6.48
CA GLU A 89 15.09 6.62 -5.99
C GLU A 89 14.68 8.05 -5.61
N PHE A 90 13.87 8.67 -6.46
CA PHE A 90 13.34 10.01 -6.20
C PHE A 90 12.45 10.04 -4.95
N VAL A 91 11.52 9.10 -4.81
CA VAL A 91 10.63 9.02 -3.64
C VAL A 91 11.42 8.77 -2.35
N PHE A 92 12.40 7.86 -2.39
CA PHE A 92 13.26 7.61 -1.22
C PHE A 92 14.07 8.85 -0.82
N LYS A 93 14.56 9.65 -1.77
CA LYS A 93 15.25 10.92 -1.50
C LYS A 93 14.32 11.96 -0.89
N LEU A 94 13.11 12.12 -1.42
CA LEU A 94 12.10 13.00 -0.81
C LEU A 94 11.82 12.63 0.65
N ALA A 95 11.78 11.32 0.93
CA ALA A 95 11.49 10.83 2.26
C ALA A 95 12.67 10.90 3.24
N GLN A 96 13.85 11.38 2.84
CA GLN A 96 14.93 11.71 3.77
C GLN A 96 14.63 12.99 4.58
N GLU A 97 13.99 13.95 3.95
CA GLU A 97 13.65 15.23 4.58
C GLU A 97 12.44 15.12 5.51
N LYS A 98 11.39 14.45 5.07
CA LYS A 98 10.13 14.33 5.82
C LYS A 98 9.51 12.95 5.70
N ARG A 99 8.60 12.63 6.63
CA ARG A 99 7.81 11.40 6.58
C ARG A 99 6.86 11.44 5.40
N ILE A 100 6.97 10.45 4.50
CA ILE A 100 6.08 10.27 3.34
C ILE A 100 5.54 8.84 3.37
N VAL A 101 4.27 8.67 3.05
CA VAL A 101 3.66 7.36 2.81
C VAL A 101 3.65 7.11 1.30
N LEU A 102 4.29 6.04 0.84
CA LEU A 102 4.13 5.54 -0.53
C LEU A 102 3.20 4.34 -0.50
N VAL A 103 2.05 4.46 -1.14
CA VAL A 103 1.10 3.36 -1.33
C VAL A 103 1.22 2.85 -2.76
N ILE A 104 1.47 1.55 -2.91
CA ILE A 104 1.31 0.83 -4.19
C ILE A 104 0.14 -0.14 -4.01
N ASP A 105 -1.05 0.32 -4.36
CA ASP A 105 -2.26 -0.50 -4.32
C ASP A 105 -2.35 -1.37 -5.58
N GLU A 106 -2.94 -2.55 -5.46
CA GLU A 106 -2.96 -3.60 -6.47
C GLU A 106 -1.56 -3.92 -7.05
N TYR A 107 -0.55 -3.95 -6.16
CA TYR A 107 0.85 -4.30 -6.46
C TYR A 107 1.01 -5.52 -7.39
N PRO A 108 0.21 -6.61 -7.29
CA PRO A 108 0.33 -7.75 -8.18
C PRO A 108 0.22 -7.42 -9.67
N TYR A 109 -0.55 -6.41 -10.07
CA TYR A 109 -0.63 -6.00 -11.48
C TYR A 109 0.67 -5.37 -11.96
N VAL A 110 1.23 -4.46 -11.16
CA VAL A 110 2.50 -3.79 -11.50
C VAL A 110 3.64 -4.77 -11.56
N ALA A 111 3.73 -5.67 -10.57
CA ALA A 111 4.82 -6.64 -10.48
C ALA A 111 4.74 -7.74 -11.56
N LYS A 112 3.56 -8.06 -12.07
CA LYS A 112 3.39 -8.94 -13.24
C LYS A 112 3.83 -8.24 -14.53
N ALA A 113 3.57 -6.95 -14.66
CA ALA A 113 3.95 -6.15 -15.82
C ALA A 113 5.47 -5.87 -15.84
N SER A 114 6.07 -5.61 -14.67
CA SER A 114 7.50 -5.34 -14.51
C SER A 114 8.15 -6.41 -13.64
N LYS A 115 8.79 -7.40 -14.27
CA LYS A 115 9.44 -8.53 -13.57
C LYS A 115 10.59 -8.08 -12.66
N SER A 116 11.20 -6.94 -12.95
CA SER A 116 12.30 -6.37 -12.17
C SER A 116 11.84 -5.60 -10.93
N LEU A 117 10.56 -5.22 -10.83
CA LEU A 117 10.07 -4.31 -9.79
C LEU A 117 10.37 -4.79 -8.37
N ALA A 118 10.16 -6.08 -8.09
CA ALA A 118 10.43 -6.63 -6.75
C ALA A 118 11.92 -6.53 -6.38
N SER A 119 12.82 -6.82 -7.32
CA SER A 119 14.27 -6.69 -7.13
C SER A 119 14.71 -5.22 -7.06
N THR A 120 14.08 -4.35 -7.83
CA THR A 120 14.32 -2.91 -7.77
C THR A 120 13.91 -2.34 -6.41
N LEU A 121 12.73 -2.70 -5.90
CA LEU A 121 12.30 -2.34 -4.55
C LEU A 121 13.27 -2.87 -3.49
N GLN A 122 13.72 -4.11 -3.63
CA GLN A 122 14.73 -4.68 -2.74
C GLN A 122 15.99 -3.82 -2.68
N LEU A 123 16.57 -3.48 -3.84
CA LEU A 123 17.78 -2.66 -3.93
C LEU A 123 17.57 -1.27 -3.33
N MET A 124 16.43 -0.63 -3.60
CA MET A 124 16.12 0.70 -3.08
C MET A 124 15.95 0.68 -1.56
N ILE A 125 15.27 -0.31 -1.02
CA ILE A 125 15.11 -0.49 0.43
C ILE A 125 16.49 -0.68 1.09
N ASP A 126 17.29 -1.62 0.58
CA ASP A 126 18.60 -1.93 1.15
C ASP A 126 19.56 -0.73 1.11
N LYS A 127 19.45 0.11 0.06
CA LYS A 127 20.28 1.31 -0.12
C LYS A 127 19.87 2.48 0.78
N HIS A 128 18.58 2.65 1.02
CA HIS A 128 18.06 3.90 1.58
C HIS A 128 17.38 3.79 2.94
N LYS A 129 17.06 2.58 3.43
CA LYS A 129 16.25 2.38 4.65
C LYS A 129 16.81 3.09 5.89
N ASP A 130 18.12 3.19 6.01
CA ASP A 130 18.77 3.76 7.22
C ASP A 130 18.71 5.31 7.24
N ALA A 131 18.57 5.94 6.05
CA ALA A 131 18.49 7.39 5.90
C ALA A 131 17.08 7.90 5.60
N SER A 132 16.16 7.03 5.23
CA SER A 132 14.82 7.40 4.76
C SER A 132 13.77 7.27 5.87
N LYS A 133 12.84 8.20 5.88
CA LYS A 133 11.62 8.17 6.71
C LYS A 133 10.41 7.65 5.92
N LEU A 134 10.64 6.96 4.79
CA LEU A 134 9.57 6.42 3.95
C LEU A 134 8.76 5.38 4.70
N PHE A 135 7.44 5.46 4.60
CA PHE A 135 6.53 4.38 4.96
C PHE A 135 5.95 3.77 3.68
N LEU A 136 6.49 2.64 3.28
CA LEU A 136 6.05 1.89 2.11
C LEU A 136 4.89 0.97 2.47
N ILE A 137 3.79 1.04 1.72
CA ILE A 137 2.65 0.12 1.81
C ILE A 137 2.46 -0.57 0.46
N LEU A 138 2.64 -1.88 0.42
CA LEU A 138 2.22 -2.71 -0.72
C LEU A 138 0.89 -3.37 -0.40
N CYS A 139 -0.11 -3.12 -1.25
CA CYS A 139 -1.43 -3.70 -1.11
C CYS A 139 -1.76 -4.61 -2.29
N GLY A 140 -2.43 -5.74 -2.03
CA GLY A 140 -2.85 -6.64 -3.10
C GLY A 140 -4.05 -7.52 -2.73
N SER A 141 -4.92 -7.73 -3.72
CA SER A 141 -6.10 -8.57 -3.58
C SER A 141 -5.87 -10.04 -3.99
N SER A 142 -4.81 -10.34 -4.73
CA SER A 142 -4.40 -11.70 -5.08
C SER A 142 -3.61 -12.33 -3.93
N MET A 143 -4.30 -13.08 -3.07
CA MET A 143 -3.68 -13.68 -1.87
C MET A 143 -2.51 -14.60 -2.23
N SER A 144 -2.69 -15.53 -3.17
CA SER A 144 -1.62 -16.43 -3.61
C SER A 144 -0.41 -15.68 -4.12
N TYR A 145 -0.62 -14.65 -4.97
CA TYR A 145 0.49 -13.82 -5.44
C TYR A 145 1.23 -13.14 -4.29
N MET A 146 0.52 -12.56 -3.35
CA MET A 146 1.15 -11.87 -2.21
C MET A 146 1.89 -12.85 -1.31
N GLU A 147 1.31 -14.02 -1.05
CA GLU A 147 1.93 -15.07 -0.24
C GLU A 147 3.17 -15.66 -0.93
N ASP A 148 3.10 -15.97 -2.24
CA ASP A 148 4.18 -16.67 -2.97
C ASP A 148 5.31 -15.72 -3.44
N HIS A 149 4.99 -14.46 -3.81
CA HIS A 149 5.94 -13.56 -4.47
C HIS A 149 6.37 -12.35 -3.62
N VAL A 150 5.70 -12.09 -2.50
CA VAL A 150 6.05 -10.97 -1.59
C VAL A 150 6.46 -11.49 -0.21
N LEU A 151 5.71 -12.44 0.34
CA LEU A 151 5.88 -12.92 1.71
C LEU A 151 6.76 -14.16 1.82
N ALA A 152 6.87 -14.96 0.76
CA ALA A 152 7.61 -16.20 0.76
C ALA A 152 9.12 -16.01 0.99
N TYR A 153 9.76 -16.97 1.63
CA TYR A 153 11.19 -16.95 1.96
C TYR A 153 12.11 -16.63 0.77
N LYS A 154 11.77 -17.11 -0.43
CA LYS A 154 12.55 -16.89 -1.66
C LYS A 154 12.24 -15.58 -2.37
N ALA A 155 11.23 -14.81 -1.89
CA ALA A 155 10.84 -13.56 -2.54
C ALA A 155 11.90 -12.46 -2.27
N PRO A 156 12.17 -11.56 -3.24
CA PRO A 156 13.15 -10.47 -3.06
C PRO A 156 12.86 -9.57 -1.85
N LEU A 157 11.57 -9.39 -1.52
CA LEU A 157 11.13 -8.53 -0.41
C LEU A 157 11.07 -9.26 0.94
N TYR A 158 11.38 -10.57 0.99
CA TYR A 158 11.40 -11.31 2.24
C TYR A 158 12.41 -10.71 3.23
N GLY A 159 12.01 -10.63 4.51
CA GLY A 159 12.85 -10.08 5.59
C GLY A 159 12.99 -8.55 5.60
N ARG A 160 12.39 -7.84 4.62
CA ARG A 160 12.44 -6.37 4.55
C ARG A 160 11.17 -5.70 5.08
N ARG A 161 10.07 -6.43 5.14
CA ARG A 161 8.84 -5.93 5.74
C ARG A 161 8.99 -5.78 7.25
N THR A 162 8.45 -4.70 7.78
CA THR A 162 8.39 -4.43 9.23
C THR A 162 7.05 -4.84 9.81
N ALA A 163 6.00 -4.91 8.98
CA ALA A 163 4.68 -5.40 9.36
C ALA A 163 3.96 -6.09 8.20
N GLN A 164 2.95 -6.90 8.54
CA GLN A 164 1.99 -7.43 7.57
C GLN A 164 0.59 -7.47 8.17
N LEU A 165 -0.41 -7.12 7.36
CA LEU A 165 -1.81 -7.11 7.72
C LEU A 165 -2.58 -7.99 6.74
N LYS A 166 -3.07 -9.14 7.22
CA LYS A 166 -4.03 -9.97 6.48
C LYS A 166 -5.42 -9.51 6.81
N VAL A 167 -6.03 -8.74 5.90
CA VAL A 167 -7.38 -8.22 6.09
C VAL A 167 -8.39 -9.32 5.80
N GLN A 168 -9.16 -9.68 6.83
CA GLN A 168 -10.24 -10.66 6.76
C GLN A 168 -11.59 -9.94 6.52
N PRO A 169 -12.63 -10.64 6.02
CA PRO A 169 -13.99 -10.12 6.08
C PRO A 169 -14.33 -9.71 7.52
N PHE A 170 -15.28 -8.78 7.68
CA PHE A 170 -15.78 -8.46 9.00
C PHE A 170 -16.41 -9.69 9.66
N GLU A 171 -16.18 -9.86 10.95
CA GLU A 171 -16.98 -10.79 11.75
C GLU A 171 -18.41 -10.24 11.89
N PHE A 172 -19.38 -11.13 12.15
CA PHE A 172 -20.79 -10.76 12.24
C PHE A 172 -21.05 -9.56 13.17
N MET A 173 -20.44 -9.57 14.35
CA MET A 173 -20.59 -8.49 15.33
C MET A 173 -20.02 -7.15 14.85
N GLU A 174 -18.94 -7.17 14.07
CA GLU A 174 -18.38 -5.97 13.45
C GLU A 174 -19.25 -5.48 12.30
N ALA A 175 -19.73 -6.41 11.46
CA ALA A 175 -20.65 -6.09 10.37
C ALA A 175 -21.95 -5.45 10.88
N CYS A 176 -22.48 -5.90 12.02
CA CYS A 176 -23.66 -5.32 12.65
C CYS A 176 -23.53 -3.83 12.98
N LYS A 177 -22.31 -3.33 13.21
CA LYS A 177 -22.06 -1.89 13.46
C LYS A 177 -22.40 -1.03 12.23
N HIS A 178 -22.38 -1.60 11.02
CA HIS A 178 -22.75 -0.91 9.78
C HIS A 178 -24.28 -0.75 9.63
N PHE A 179 -25.06 -1.55 10.36
CA PHE A 179 -26.51 -1.57 10.29
C PHE A 179 -27.17 -1.28 11.66
N PRO A 180 -26.89 -0.12 12.28
CA PRO A 180 -27.33 0.15 13.66
C PRO A 180 -28.85 0.19 13.82
N LYS A 181 -29.58 0.50 12.73
CA LYS A 181 -31.04 0.62 12.72
C LYS A 181 -31.78 -0.67 12.37
N PHE A 182 -31.05 -1.74 11.97
CA PHE A 182 -31.67 -3.01 11.58
C PHE A 182 -31.97 -3.86 12.81
N ALA A 183 -33.08 -4.59 12.79
CA ALA A 183 -33.36 -5.65 13.78
C ALA A 183 -32.32 -6.77 13.68
N ALA A 184 -32.21 -7.60 14.71
CA ALA A 184 -31.23 -8.69 14.76
C ALA A 184 -31.34 -9.66 13.59
N GLU A 185 -32.58 -9.99 13.18
CA GLU A 185 -32.87 -10.85 12.04
C GLU A 185 -32.42 -10.24 10.71
N ASP A 186 -32.74 -8.95 10.50
CA ASP A 186 -32.34 -8.20 9.29
C ASP A 186 -30.82 -8.06 9.18
N ARG A 187 -30.10 -7.91 10.30
CA ARG A 187 -28.63 -7.89 10.34
C ARG A 187 -28.03 -9.22 9.91
N ALA A 188 -28.64 -10.33 10.32
CA ALA A 188 -28.19 -11.66 9.93
C ALA A 188 -28.34 -11.87 8.41
N ILE A 189 -29.47 -11.42 7.83
CA ILE A 189 -29.73 -11.50 6.39
C ILE A 189 -28.75 -10.59 5.61
N ALA A 190 -28.45 -9.38 6.11
CA ALA A 190 -27.54 -8.45 5.45
C ALA A 190 -26.07 -8.90 5.51
N TYR A 191 -25.70 -9.79 6.45
CA TYR A 191 -24.35 -10.35 6.58
C TYR A 191 -24.11 -11.55 5.64
N GLY A 192 -25.11 -12.37 5.38
CA GLY A 192 -25.04 -13.58 4.52
C GLY A 192 -25.06 -13.28 3.06
#